data_4c176feaedd491bcd33cf618409e4b1e
#
_entry.id   4c176feaedd491bcd33cf618409e4b1e
#
_cell.length_a   1.000
_cell.length_b   1.000
_cell.length_c   1.000
_cell.angle_alpha   90.00
_cell.angle_beta   90.00
_cell.angle_gamma   90.00
#
_symmetry.space_group_name_H-M   'P 1'
#
loop_
_entity.id
_entity.type
_entity.pdbx_description
1 polymer ?
#
loop_
_entity_poly.entity_id
_entity_poly.type
_entity_poly.pdbx_seq_one_letter_code
_entity_poly.pdbx_strand_id
1 'polypeptide(L)'
;MRQLAEALAAHGNKVLIWDRPNCGASDVCFEGSSESAMQADALADLLTHLEMTPAIIAGGSGGARVSILTAARHPETAAGLAIWWISGGVYGLLSLATHYCGGSVQAAWTQGMEAVADLPEWAEVQELNPSNRDRFLAQDPATFIAAMERWMQAYCPRDDEPVPGLPEADAKALDIPALVFRSGVSDPHHTRATSEALAGILPGARLVEPPWGDREWIERGEARDEGLFARWTLLAPQLLEWKAEVLG
;
A
#
# COMPACT_ATOMS: atom_id res chain seq x y z
N MET A 1 6.69 1.64 -10.27
CA MET A 1 7.30 2.60 -9.32
C MET A 1 8.65 3.16 -9.78
N ARG A 2 9.57 2.38 -10.29
CA ARG A 2 10.93 2.85 -10.69
C ARG A 2 10.90 4.07 -11.60
N GLN A 3 10.13 4.06 -12.68
CA GLN A 3 10.04 5.18 -13.63
C GLN A 3 9.52 6.48 -12.96
N LEU A 4 8.54 6.39 -12.06
CA LEU A 4 8.08 7.55 -11.29
C LEU A 4 9.20 8.08 -10.37
N ALA A 5 9.90 7.18 -9.67
CA ALA A 5 11.00 7.56 -8.81
C ALA A 5 12.15 8.24 -9.58
N GLU A 6 12.51 7.71 -10.75
CA GLU A 6 13.52 8.31 -11.65
C GLU A 6 13.09 9.69 -12.14
N ALA A 7 11.81 9.86 -12.51
CA ALA A 7 11.26 11.16 -12.91
C ALA A 7 11.35 12.19 -11.78
N LEU A 8 11.03 11.80 -10.54
CA LEU A 8 11.15 12.68 -9.37
C LEU A 8 12.61 12.98 -9.04
N ALA A 9 13.49 11.99 -9.11
CA ALA A 9 14.93 12.14 -8.84
C ALA A 9 15.62 13.08 -9.84
N ALA A 10 15.20 13.06 -11.10
CA ALA A 10 15.71 13.96 -12.16
C ALA A 10 15.48 15.46 -11.83
N HIS A 11 14.56 15.77 -10.90
CA HIS A 11 14.30 17.13 -10.42
C HIS A 11 14.98 17.42 -9.06
N GLY A 12 16.07 16.73 -8.74
CA GLY A 12 16.91 17.00 -7.57
C GLY A 12 16.35 16.45 -6.25
N ASN A 13 15.37 15.53 -6.29
CA ASN A 13 14.86 14.89 -5.09
C ASN A 13 15.69 13.66 -4.72
N LYS A 14 15.91 13.45 -3.39
CA LYS A 14 16.32 12.16 -2.87
C LYS A 14 15.08 11.28 -2.80
N VAL A 15 15.06 10.17 -3.53
CA VAL A 15 13.89 9.29 -3.64
C VAL A 15 14.25 7.89 -3.21
N LEU A 16 13.45 7.32 -2.30
CA LEU A 16 13.54 5.93 -1.87
C LEU A 16 12.41 5.13 -2.53
N ILE A 17 12.76 4.03 -3.17
CA ILE A 17 11.84 2.92 -3.47
C ILE A 17 12.36 1.67 -2.77
N TRP A 18 11.46 0.84 -2.30
CA TRP A 18 11.83 -0.32 -1.49
C TRP A 18 10.89 -1.49 -1.75
N ASP A 19 11.38 -2.67 -1.51
CA ASP A 19 10.57 -3.87 -1.45
C ASP A 19 10.05 -4.01 -0.02
N ARG A 20 8.74 -3.96 0.14
CA ARG A 20 8.10 -4.12 1.45
C ARG A 20 8.29 -5.56 1.94
N PRO A 21 8.27 -5.84 3.25
CA PRO A 21 8.11 -7.22 3.72
C PRO A 21 7.02 -7.96 2.93
N ASN A 22 7.25 -9.19 2.58
CA ASN A 22 6.42 -10.03 1.70
C ASN A 22 6.38 -9.62 0.22
N CYS A 23 7.25 -8.72 -0.24
CA CYS A 23 7.30 -8.28 -1.62
C CYS A 23 8.75 -8.24 -2.13
N GLY A 24 8.95 -8.55 -3.42
CA GLY A 24 10.25 -8.45 -4.07
C GLY A 24 11.33 -9.29 -3.39
N ALA A 25 12.49 -8.69 -3.16
CA ALA A 25 13.62 -9.38 -2.52
C ALA A 25 13.66 -9.30 -0.99
N SER A 26 12.65 -8.67 -0.37
CA SER A 26 12.56 -8.58 1.09
C SER A 26 12.20 -9.92 1.73
N ASP A 27 12.53 -10.04 3.01
CA ASP A 27 12.13 -11.19 3.81
C ASP A 27 10.61 -11.29 3.97
N VAL A 28 10.09 -12.51 4.02
CA VAL A 28 8.70 -12.73 4.43
C VAL A 28 8.58 -12.62 5.95
N CYS A 29 7.48 -11.99 6.39
CA CYS A 29 7.16 -11.76 7.78
C CYS A 29 5.64 -11.83 7.98
N PHE A 30 5.18 -12.54 9.01
CA PHE A 30 3.75 -12.79 9.28
C PHE A 30 3.33 -12.26 10.66
N GLU A 31 3.91 -11.14 11.05
CA GLU A 31 3.69 -10.49 12.35
C GLU A 31 2.71 -9.30 12.24
N GLY A 32 2.40 -8.68 13.39
CA GLY A 32 1.59 -7.45 13.44
C GLY A 32 0.09 -7.67 13.37
N SER A 33 -0.65 -6.59 13.53
CA SER A 33 -2.13 -6.57 13.50
C SER A 33 -2.69 -6.73 12.08
N SER A 34 -1.94 -6.26 11.09
CA SER A 34 -2.18 -6.46 9.66
C SER A 34 -0.86 -6.38 8.91
N GLU A 35 -0.83 -6.91 7.69
CA GLU A 35 0.34 -6.78 6.82
C GLU A 35 0.70 -5.30 6.57
N SER A 36 -0.30 -4.47 6.30
CA SER A 36 -0.07 -3.04 6.02
C SER A 36 0.45 -2.28 7.25
N ALA A 37 0.04 -2.66 8.48
CA ALA A 37 0.58 -2.08 9.71
C ALA A 37 2.04 -2.49 9.91
N MET A 38 2.37 -3.77 9.74
CA MET A 38 3.75 -4.27 9.80
C MET A 38 4.65 -3.58 8.76
N GLN A 39 4.16 -3.43 7.52
CA GLN A 39 4.89 -2.74 6.46
C GLN A 39 5.06 -1.24 6.75
N ALA A 40 4.09 -0.61 7.42
CA ALA A 40 4.18 0.79 7.84
C ALA A 40 5.26 0.99 8.91
N ASP A 41 5.31 0.10 9.90
CA ASP A 41 6.35 0.11 10.93
C ASP A 41 7.74 -0.09 10.30
N ALA A 42 7.88 -1.06 9.39
CA ALA A 42 9.12 -1.32 8.67
C ALA A 42 9.56 -0.11 7.80
N LEU A 43 8.62 0.64 7.20
CA LEU A 43 8.96 1.85 6.46
C LEU A 43 9.47 2.95 7.37
N ALA A 44 8.85 3.15 8.52
CA ALA A 44 9.29 4.15 9.50
C ALA A 44 10.72 3.87 9.99
N ASP A 45 11.01 2.61 10.32
CA ASP A 45 12.34 2.17 10.71
C ASP A 45 13.37 2.39 9.61
N LEU A 46 13.01 2.03 8.37
CA LEU A 46 13.89 2.20 7.21
C LEU A 46 14.18 3.68 6.92
N LEU A 47 13.18 4.56 6.97
CA LEU A 47 13.36 6.00 6.78
C LEU A 47 14.27 6.60 7.86
N THR A 48 14.09 6.17 9.10
CA THR A 48 14.92 6.60 10.23
C THR A 48 16.37 6.10 10.06
N HIS A 49 16.56 4.83 9.71
CA HIS A 49 17.89 4.25 9.48
C HIS A 49 18.65 4.94 8.34
N LEU A 50 17.96 5.36 7.30
CA LEU A 50 18.54 6.05 6.14
C LEU A 50 18.66 7.56 6.31
N GLU A 51 18.31 8.09 7.47
CA GLU A 51 18.29 9.54 7.77
C GLU A 51 17.46 10.31 6.70
N MET A 52 16.26 9.77 6.39
CA MET A 52 15.33 10.35 5.43
C MET A 52 14.05 10.90 6.07
N THR A 53 14.01 11.06 7.38
CA THR A 53 12.88 11.64 8.11
C THR A 53 13.09 13.15 8.37
N PRO A 54 12.03 13.98 8.30
CA PRO A 54 10.71 13.61 7.75
C PRO A 54 10.70 13.63 6.21
N ALA A 55 9.87 12.79 5.60
CA ALA A 55 9.76 12.64 4.15
C ALA A 55 8.32 12.83 3.65
N ILE A 56 8.15 13.18 2.37
CA ILE A 56 6.88 12.97 1.69
C ILE A 56 6.76 11.47 1.43
N ILE A 57 5.74 10.85 2.02
CA ILE A 57 5.45 9.43 1.82
C ILE A 57 4.40 9.29 0.72
N ALA A 58 4.72 8.52 -0.33
CA ALA A 58 3.85 8.43 -1.49
C ALA A 58 3.56 6.99 -1.88
N GLY A 59 2.31 6.69 -2.24
CA GLY A 59 1.95 5.35 -2.65
C GLY A 59 0.58 5.20 -3.28
N GLY A 60 0.42 4.11 -4.04
CA GLY A 60 -0.85 3.72 -4.64
C GLY A 60 -1.27 2.31 -4.24
N SER A 61 -2.58 2.07 -4.16
CA SER A 61 -3.17 0.78 -3.78
C SER A 61 -2.68 0.30 -2.41
N GLY A 62 -2.07 -0.88 -2.30
CA GLY A 62 -1.42 -1.33 -1.06
C GLY A 62 -0.40 -0.34 -0.52
N GLY A 63 0.33 0.36 -1.40
CA GLY A 63 1.24 1.44 -1.02
C GLY A 63 0.53 2.65 -0.41
N ALA A 64 -0.69 2.98 -0.84
CA ALA A 64 -1.46 4.07 -0.24
C ALA A 64 -1.83 3.75 1.23
N ARG A 65 -2.24 2.49 1.51
CA ARG A 65 -2.50 2.04 2.90
C ARG A 65 -1.24 2.12 3.76
N VAL A 66 -0.12 1.58 3.25
CA VAL A 66 1.16 1.64 3.96
C VAL A 66 1.56 3.09 4.23
N SER A 67 1.46 3.97 3.23
CA SER A 67 1.84 5.38 3.37
C SER A 67 1.04 6.10 4.45
N ILE A 68 -0.29 5.95 4.45
CA ILE A 68 -1.14 6.64 5.44
C ILE A 68 -0.99 6.04 6.83
N LEU A 69 -0.83 4.71 6.93
CA LEU A 69 -0.58 4.05 8.21
C LEU A 69 0.80 4.43 8.79
N THR A 70 1.82 4.59 7.95
CA THR A 70 3.13 5.10 8.40
C THR A 70 2.97 6.50 9.00
N ALA A 71 2.31 7.41 8.29
CA ALA A 71 2.10 8.77 8.79
C ALA A 71 1.26 8.81 10.09
N ALA A 72 0.25 7.94 10.22
CA ALA A 72 -0.60 7.91 11.40
C ALA A 72 0.08 7.29 12.63
N ARG A 73 0.89 6.24 12.43
CA ARG A 73 1.55 5.50 13.51
C ARG A 73 2.90 6.12 13.92
N HIS A 74 3.56 6.79 12.97
CA HIS A 74 4.89 7.38 13.09
C HIS A 74 4.91 8.80 12.53
N PRO A 75 4.15 9.76 13.13
CA PRO A 75 3.95 11.09 12.57
C PRO A 75 5.25 11.89 12.36
N GLU A 76 6.29 11.60 13.14
CA GLU A 76 7.62 12.19 12.99
C GLU A 76 8.32 11.82 11.67
N THR A 77 7.88 10.78 10.99
CA THR A 77 8.47 10.33 9.73
C THR A 77 7.92 11.05 8.50
N ALA A 78 6.75 11.71 8.63
CA ALA A 78 6.00 12.24 7.50
C ALA A 78 6.00 13.76 7.47
N ALA A 79 6.56 14.36 6.41
CA ALA A 79 6.42 15.79 6.09
C ALA A 79 5.19 16.05 5.20
N GLY A 80 4.63 15.03 4.59
CA GLY A 80 3.45 15.09 3.74
C GLY A 80 3.10 13.72 3.18
N LEU A 81 1.88 13.61 2.65
CA LEU A 81 1.31 12.36 2.15
C LEU A 81 0.79 12.55 0.73
N ALA A 82 1.18 11.68 -0.23
CA ALA A 82 0.62 11.68 -1.58
C ALA A 82 0.10 10.28 -1.93
N ILE A 83 -1.22 10.14 -2.10
CA ILE A 83 -1.87 8.83 -2.23
C ILE A 83 -2.86 8.77 -3.39
N TRP A 84 -2.88 7.60 -4.04
CA TRP A 84 -3.79 7.28 -5.14
C TRP A 84 -4.26 5.83 -5.07
N TRP A 85 -5.34 5.50 -5.78
CA TRP A 85 -5.92 4.16 -5.76
C TRP A 85 -6.14 3.65 -4.33
N ILE A 86 -6.87 4.40 -3.53
CA ILE A 86 -7.11 4.06 -2.13
C ILE A 86 -8.11 2.92 -2.05
N SER A 87 -7.67 1.78 -1.50
CA SER A 87 -8.51 0.59 -1.38
C SER A 87 -9.73 0.85 -0.51
N GLY A 88 -10.91 0.47 -1.01
CA GLY A 88 -12.16 0.68 -0.29
C GLY A 88 -13.37 0.08 -1.00
N GLY A 89 -14.53 0.29 -0.40
CA GLY A 89 -15.77 -0.36 -0.80
C GLY A 89 -15.82 -1.84 -0.39
N VAL A 90 -17.02 -2.33 -0.08
CA VAL A 90 -17.22 -3.70 0.44
C VAL A 90 -16.64 -4.76 -0.50
N TYR A 91 -16.98 -4.67 -1.78
CA TYR A 91 -16.49 -5.61 -2.78
C TYR A 91 -14.95 -5.57 -2.88
N GLY A 92 -14.38 -4.36 -2.97
CA GLY A 92 -12.94 -4.19 -3.10
C GLY A 92 -12.17 -4.76 -1.91
N LEU A 93 -12.60 -4.45 -0.69
CA LEU A 93 -11.92 -4.92 0.52
C LEU A 93 -12.01 -6.42 0.71
N LEU A 94 -13.20 -7.03 0.54
CA LEU A 94 -13.36 -8.49 0.67
C LEU A 94 -12.63 -9.26 -0.45
N SER A 95 -12.60 -8.71 -1.65
CA SER A 95 -11.83 -9.24 -2.77
C SER A 95 -10.33 -9.24 -2.48
N LEU A 96 -9.81 -8.13 -1.90
CA LEU A 96 -8.41 -8.02 -1.50
C LEU A 96 -8.05 -8.97 -0.34
N ALA A 97 -8.93 -9.12 0.66
CA ALA A 97 -8.75 -10.08 1.74
C ALA A 97 -8.56 -11.50 1.20
N THR A 98 -9.44 -11.90 0.29
CA THR A 98 -9.36 -13.22 -0.36
C THR A 98 -8.11 -13.36 -1.21
N HIS A 99 -7.76 -12.33 -1.97
CA HIS A 99 -6.59 -12.34 -2.86
C HIS A 99 -5.27 -12.47 -2.09
N TYR A 100 -5.10 -11.72 -1.00
CA TYR A 100 -3.82 -11.71 -0.26
C TYR A 100 -3.67 -12.85 0.74
N CYS A 101 -4.78 -13.37 1.28
CA CYS A 101 -4.69 -14.33 2.39
C CYS A 101 -5.40 -15.65 2.10
N GLY A 102 -6.45 -15.65 1.27
CA GLY A 102 -7.36 -16.79 1.15
C GLY A 102 -6.69 -18.07 0.66
N GLY A 103 -5.86 -17.98 -0.37
CA GLY A 103 -5.11 -19.12 -0.91
C GLY A 103 -4.15 -19.71 0.14
N SER A 104 -3.42 -18.85 0.81
CA SER A 104 -2.45 -19.23 1.85
C SER A 104 -3.12 -19.89 3.06
N VAL A 105 -4.26 -19.36 3.52
CA VAL A 105 -5.05 -19.99 4.60
C VAL A 105 -5.53 -21.37 4.19
N GLN A 106 -6.10 -21.50 2.99
CA GLN A 106 -6.60 -22.78 2.51
C GLN A 106 -5.49 -23.82 2.38
N ALA A 107 -4.34 -23.45 1.81
CA ALA A 107 -3.19 -24.34 1.66
C ALA A 107 -2.65 -24.79 3.03
N ALA A 108 -2.46 -23.86 3.96
CA ALA A 108 -1.98 -24.17 5.30
C ALA A 108 -2.93 -25.13 6.04
N TRP A 109 -4.25 -24.92 5.96
CA TRP A 109 -5.25 -25.78 6.58
C TRP A 109 -5.28 -27.19 6.03
N THR A 110 -5.09 -27.34 4.71
CA THR A 110 -5.32 -28.64 4.04
C THR A 110 -4.06 -29.44 3.81
N GLN A 111 -2.90 -28.77 3.64
CA GLN A 111 -1.67 -29.41 3.18
C GLN A 111 -0.41 -28.92 3.91
N GLY A 112 -0.52 -27.90 4.77
CA GLY A 112 0.58 -27.39 5.59
C GLY A 112 1.47 -26.36 4.86
N MET A 113 2.59 -26.01 5.50
CA MET A 113 3.43 -24.86 5.06
C MET A 113 4.20 -25.12 3.77
N GLU A 114 4.47 -26.37 3.41
CA GLU A 114 5.09 -26.68 2.13
C GLU A 114 4.18 -26.28 0.97
N ALA A 115 2.88 -26.59 1.07
CA ALA A 115 1.91 -26.17 0.07
C ALA A 115 1.70 -24.66 0.01
N VAL A 116 1.83 -23.95 1.13
CA VAL A 116 1.85 -22.46 1.14
C VAL A 116 3.06 -21.94 0.38
N ALA A 117 4.25 -22.47 0.63
CA ALA A 117 5.48 -22.05 -0.06
C ALA A 117 5.42 -22.32 -1.57
N ASP A 118 4.67 -23.33 -2.00
CA ASP A 118 4.52 -23.71 -3.42
C ASP A 118 3.41 -22.92 -4.15
N LEU A 119 2.69 -22.02 -3.46
CA LEU A 119 1.66 -21.19 -4.11
C LEU A 119 2.28 -20.19 -5.10
N PRO A 120 1.66 -19.99 -6.27
CA PRO A 120 2.15 -19.07 -7.30
C PRO A 120 2.34 -17.62 -6.80
N GLU A 121 1.50 -17.16 -5.88
CA GLU A 121 1.59 -15.82 -5.30
C GLU A 121 2.88 -15.58 -4.49
N TRP A 122 3.52 -16.64 -4.00
CA TRP A 122 4.77 -16.58 -3.26
C TRP A 122 6.02 -16.92 -4.10
N ALA A 123 5.85 -17.21 -5.39
CA ALA A 123 6.97 -17.62 -6.25
C ALA A 123 8.01 -16.51 -6.42
N GLU A 124 7.57 -15.27 -6.71
CA GLU A 124 8.47 -14.14 -6.94
C GLU A 124 9.36 -13.85 -5.73
N VAL A 125 8.79 -13.81 -4.53
CA VAL A 125 9.57 -13.49 -3.31
C VAL A 125 10.57 -14.58 -2.95
N GLN A 126 10.34 -15.83 -3.38
CA GLN A 126 11.28 -16.94 -3.21
C GLN A 126 12.35 -16.97 -4.32
N GLU A 127 11.97 -16.58 -5.54
CA GLU A 127 12.92 -16.44 -6.64
C GLU A 127 13.94 -15.32 -6.37
N LEU A 128 13.46 -14.17 -5.92
CA LEU A 128 14.30 -13.00 -5.61
C LEU A 128 15.06 -13.12 -4.28
N ASN A 129 14.53 -13.86 -3.32
CA ASN A 129 15.16 -14.16 -2.04
C ASN A 129 14.93 -15.63 -1.65
N PRO A 130 15.85 -16.54 -2.06
CA PRO A 130 15.69 -17.98 -1.79
C PRO A 130 15.57 -18.35 -0.31
N SER A 131 16.04 -17.53 0.63
CA SER A 131 15.90 -17.78 2.06
C SER A 131 14.44 -17.71 2.54
N ASN A 132 13.55 -17.13 1.73
CA ASN A 132 12.14 -17.05 2.08
C ASN A 132 11.45 -18.42 2.11
N ARG A 133 11.92 -19.40 1.30
CA ARG A 133 11.38 -20.76 1.39
C ARG A 133 11.58 -21.35 2.79
N ASP A 134 12.78 -21.25 3.33
CA ASP A 134 13.06 -21.76 4.67
C ASP A 134 12.24 -21.02 5.74
N ARG A 135 11.98 -19.72 5.54
CA ARG A 135 11.14 -18.93 6.44
C ARG A 135 9.67 -19.39 6.41
N PHE A 136 9.13 -19.76 5.25
CA PHE A 136 7.80 -20.38 5.15
C PHE A 136 7.76 -21.71 5.89
N LEU A 137 8.72 -22.59 5.62
CA LEU A 137 8.77 -23.93 6.20
C LEU A 137 8.99 -23.91 7.72
N ALA A 138 9.60 -22.86 8.24
CA ALA A 138 9.81 -22.67 9.68
C ALA A 138 8.54 -22.18 10.43
N GLN A 139 7.48 -21.77 9.72
CA GLN A 139 6.24 -21.33 10.37
C GLN A 139 5.49 -22.53 10.98
N ASP A 140 4.98 -22.35 12.19
CA ASP A 140 3.94 -23.25 12.70
C ASP A 140 2.62 -23.00 11.96
N PRO A 141 1.97 -24.02 11.36
CA PRO A 141 0.77 -23.81 10.55
C PRO A 141 -0.37 -23.11 11.28
N ALA A 142 -0.60 -23.42 12.56
CA ALA A 142 -1.68 -22.81 13.33
C ALA A 142 -1.41 -21.32 13.59
N THR A 143 -0.16 -20.98 13.91
CA THR A 143 0.28 -19.58 14.08
C THR A 143 0.17 -18.80 12.78
N PHE A 144 0.59 -19.39 11.66
CA PHE A 144 0.49 -18.78 10.34
C PHE A 144 -0.98 -18.52 9.95
N ILE A 145 -1.85 -19.52 10.11
CA ILE A 145 -3.30 -19.38 9.84
C ILE A 145 -3.88 -18.24 10.67
N ALA A 146 -3.59 -18.20 11.98
CA ALA A 146 -4.07 -17.15 12.85
C ALA A 146 -3.59 -15.75 12.43
N ALA A 147 -2.37 -15.65 11.89
CA ALA A 147 -1.85 -14.40 11.34
C ALA A 147 -2.61 -13.98 10.06
N MET A 148 -2.80 -14.92 9.14
CA MET A 148 -3.53 -14.67 7.88
C MET A 148 -5.00 -14.31 8.13
N GLU A 149 -5.70 -15.00 9.04
CA GLU A 149 -7.08 -14.68 9.41
C GLU A 149 -7.20 -13.30 10.06
N ARG A 150 -6.26 -12.94 10.94
CA ARG A 150 -6.19 -11.59 11.52
C ARG A 150 -5.98 -10.53 10.44
N TRP A 151 -5.14 -10.80 9.42
CA TRP A 151 -4.93 -9.90 8.30
C TRP A 151 -6.15 -9.80 7.39
N MET A 152 -6.86 -10.92 7.13
CA MET A 152 -8.15 -10.89 6.44
C MET A 152 -9.17 -10.03 7.19
N GLN A 153 -9.22 -10.16 8.52
CA GLN A 153 -10.13 -9.38 9.37
C GLN A 153 -9.86 -7.87 9.28
N ALA A 154 -8.61 -7.46 9.07
CA ALA A 154 -8.27 -6.05 8.87
C ALA A 154 -8.88 -5.46 7.58
N TYR A 155 -9.24 -6.29 6.61
CA TYR A 155 -9.95 -5.86 5.41
C TYR A 155 -11.49 -5.84 5.56
N CYS A 156 -12.05 -6.33 6.65
CA CYS A 156 -13.50 -6.25 6.85
C CYS A 156 -13.91 -4.78 6.95
N PRO A 157 -14.88 -4.33 6.12
CA PRO A 157 -15.34 -2.95 6.17
C PRO A 157 -15.86 -2.57 7.54
N ARG A 158 -15.47 -1.39 8.03
CA ARG A 158 -15.91 -0.81 9.30
C ARG A 158 -16.31 0.63 9.07
N ASP A 159 -17.37 1.07 9.73
CA ASP A 159 -17.93 2.42 9.56
C ASP A 159 -16.97 3.51 10.11
N ASP A 160 -16.13 3.16 11.07
CA ASP A 160 -15.17 4.04 11.73
C ASP A 160 -13.74 3.94 11.19
N GLU A 161 -13.52 3.14 10.14
CA GLU A 161 -12.22 2.98 9.46
C GLU A 161 -12.33 3.37 7.98
N PRO A 162 -12.01 4.61 7.60
CA PRO A 162 -12.06 5.05 6.20
C PRO A 162 -11.09 4.29 5.28
N VAL A 163 -10.04 3.73 5.86
CA VAL A 163 -9.07 2.84 5.21
C VAL A 163 -8.76 1.70 6.17
N PRO A 164 -8.61 0.45 5.71
CA PRO A 164 -8.31 -0.68 6.57
C PRO A 164 -7.15 -0.42 7.54
N GLY A 165 -7.42 -0.55 8.83
CA GLY A 165 -6.45 -0.32 9.91
C GLY A 165 -6.22 1.14 10.29
N LEU A 166 -6.94 2.10 9.70
CA LEU A 166 -6.88 3.53 10.02
C LEU A 166 -8.19 3.97 10.67
N PRO A 167 -8.28 4.09 12.01
CA PRO A 167 -9.43 4.70 12.66
C PRO A 167 -9.67 6.14 12.18
N GLU A 168 -10.93 6.55 12.04
CA GLU A 168 -11.26 7.91 11.60
C GLU A 168 -10.67 8.99 12.53
N ALA A 169 -10.58 8.69 13.83
CA ALA A 169 -9.95 9.58 14.80
C ALA A 169 -8.47 9.84 14.50
N ASP A 170 -7.74 8.79 14.10
CA ASP A 170 -6.33 8.90 13.74
C ASP A 170 -6.15 9.63 12.41
N ALA A 171 -7.06 9.39 11.43
CA ALA A 171 -7.08 10.15 10.19
C ALA A 171 -7.30 11.65 10.43
N LYS A 172 -8.23 12.02 11.31
CA LYS A 172 -8.49 13.41 11.71
C LYS A 172 -7.34 14.07 12.49
N ALA A 173 -6.52 13.29 13.13
CA ALA A 173 -5.35 13.76 13.87
C ALA A 173 -4.11 13.99 12.99
N LEU A 174 -4.13 13.57 11.73
CA LEU A 174 -3.03 13.79 10.79
C LEU A 174 -2.93 15.26 10.37
N ASP A 175 -2.11 16.02 11.05
CA ASP A 175 -1.87 17.45 10.77
C ASP A 175 -0.66 17.62 9.82
N ILE A 176 -0.75 17.01 8.64
CA ILE A 176 0.26 17.13 7.57
C ILE A 176 -0.42 17.43 6.23
N PRO A 177 0.25 18.12 5.30
CA PRO A 177 -0.27 18.27 3.94
C PRO A 177 -0.50 16.91 3.28
N ALA A 178 -1.65 16.74 2.64
CA ALA A 178 -1.98 15.52 1.93
C ALA A 178 -2.50 15.80 0.51
N LEU A 179 -1.91 15.14 -0.48
CA LEU A 179 -2.39 15.12 -1.85
C LEU A 179 -3.10 13.80 -2.12
N VAL A 180 -4.40 13.87 -2.33
CA VAL A 180 -5.26 12.72 -2.58
C VAL A 180 -5.71 12.74 -4.03
N PHE A 181 -5.31 11.74 -4.81
CA PHE A 181 -5.80 11.59 -6.17
C PHE A 181 -7.12 10.85 -6.17
N ARG A 182 -8.13 11.46 -6.80
CA ARG A 182 -9.46 10.87 -6.90
C ARG A 182 -9.42 9.58 -7.73
N SER A 183 -10.02 8.52 -7.22
CA SER A 183 -10.16 7.27 -7.99
C SER A 183 -11.19 7.40 -9.11
N GLY A 184 -10.98 6.70 -10.22
CA GLY A 184 -11.90 6.66 -11.34
C GLY A 184 -13.22 5.95 -11.00
N VAL A 185 -14.29 6.26 -11.72
CA VAL A 185 -15.61 5.63 -11.51
C VAL A 185 -15.64 4.15 -11.91
N SER A 186 -14.68 3.69 -12.69
CA SER A 186 -14.61 2.31 -13.17
C SER A 186 -13.83 1.36 -12.27
N ASP A 187 -13.22 1.86 -11.18
CA ASP A 187 -12.38 1.04 -10.30
C ASP A 187 -13.21 0.44 -9.14
N PRO A 188 -13.42 -0.89 -9.11
CA PRO A 188 -14.20 -1.54 -8.08
C PRO A 188 -13.42 -1.81 -6.80
N HIS A 189 -12.07 -1.69 -6.82
CA HIS A 189 -11.20 -2.00 -5.68
C HIS A 189 -10.71 -0.74 -4.96
N HIS A 190 -10.68 0.39 -5.70
CA HIS A 190 -10.25 1.68 -5.19
C HIS A 190 -11.35 2.68 -5.52
N THR A 191 -12.46 2.62 -4.78
CA THR A 191 -13.66 3.35 -5.17
C THR A 191 -13.48 4.87 -5.05
N ARG A 192 -14.13 5.61 -5.98
CA ARG A 192 -14.17 7.07 -5.93
C ARG A 192 -14.67 7.58 -4.58
N ALA A 193 -15.74 6.98 -4.04
CA ALA A 193 -16.28 7.33 -2.75
C ALA A 193 -15.24 7.23 -1.61
N THR A 194 -14.34 6.24 -1.66
CA THR A 194 -13.27 6.10 -0.66
C THR A 194 -12.28 7.26 -0.73
N SER A 195 -11.81 7.63 -1.93
CA SER A 195 -10.88 8.75 -2.08
C SER A 195 -11.50 10.09 -1.68
N GLU A 196 -12.78 10.31 -2.02
CA GLU A 196 -13.52 11.53 -1.64
C GLU A 196 -13.78 11.59 -0.13
N ALA A 197 -14.22 10.48 0.48
CA ALA A 197 -14.46 10.42 1.93
C ALA A 197 -13.16 10.66 2.71
N LEU A 198 -12.06 9.99 2.33
CA LEU A 198 -10.78 10.17 3.00
C LEU A 198 -10.26 11.61 2.88
N ALA A 199 -10.35 12.20 1.69
CA ALA A 199 -9.98 13.62 1.51
C ALA A 199 -10.82 14.58 2.35
N GLY A 200 -12.08 14.25 2.61
CA GLY A 200 -12.96 15.02 3.50
C GLY A 200 -12.65 14.86 4.98
N ILE A 201 -11.94 13.78 5.37
CA ILE A 201 -11.58 13.49 6.77
C ILE A 201 -10.21 14.07 7.12
N LEU A 202 -9.24 14.00 6.21
CA LEU A 202 -7.87 14.49 6.43
C LEU A 202 -7.83 16.02 6.44
N PRO A 203 -7.39 16.68 7.55
CA PRO A 203 -7.46 18.15 7.68
C PRO A 203 -6.66 18.91 6.61
N GLY A 204 -5.50 18.38 6.24
CA GLY A 204 -4.58 18.99 5.25
C GLY A 204 -4.75 18.48 3.83
N ALA A 205 -5.87 17.82 3.49
CA ALA A 205 -6.03 17.18 2.21
C ALA A 205 -6.43 18.13 1.08
N ARG A 206 -5.77 17.95 -0.07
CA ARG A 206 -6.19 18.44 -1.37
C ARG A 206 -6.61 17.26 -2.24
N LEU A 207 -7.87 17.21 -2.65
CA LEU A 207 -8.36 16.23 -3.62
C LEU A 207 -8.13 16.76 -5.04
N VAL A 208 -7.47 15.97 -5.88
CA VAL A 208 -7.15 16.33 -7.26
C VAL A 208 -7.54 15.22 -8.24
N GLU A 209 -7.81 15.61 -9.48
CA GLU A 209 -8.03 14.65 -10.56
C GLU A 209 -6.69 14.01 -10.97
N PRO A 210 -6.65 12.69 -11.16
CA PRO A 210 -5.47 12.02 -11.66
C PRO A 210 -5.27 12.31 -13.17
N PRO A 211 -4.03 12.21 -13.67
CA PRO A 211 -3.72 12.52 -15.07
C PRO A 211 -4.25 11.50 -16.09
N TRP A 212 -4.80 10.38 -15.66
CA TRP A 212 -5.28 9.29 -16.53
C TRP A 212 -6.81 9.23 -16.73
N GLY A 213 -7.60 10.01 -15.98
CA GLY A 213 -9.05 10.09 -16.14
C GLY A 213 -9.85 8.94 -15.50
N ASP A 214 -11.16 8.93 -15.76
CA ASP A 214 -12.16 8.13 -15.03
C ASP A 214 -12.22 6.65 -15.41
N ARG A 215 -11.74 6.30 -16.59
CA ARG A 215 -11.85 4.94 -17.15
C ARG A 215 -10.57 4.12 -17.01
N GLU A 216 -9.60 4.64 -16.31
CA GLU A 216 -8.27 4.05 -16.21
C GLU A 216 -8.28 2.56 -15.85
N TRP A 217 -9.15 2.13 -14.94
CA TRP A 217 -9.23 0.72 -14.54
C TRP A 217 -9.58 -0.22 -15.71
N ILE A 218 -10.55 0.20 -16.55
CA ILE A 218 -10.95 -0.56 -17.74
C ILE A 218 -9.85 -0.51 -18.79
N GLU A 219 -9.35 0.70 -19.10
CA GLU A 219 -8.30 0.92 -20.10
C GLU A 219 -7.01 0.19 -19.77
N ARG A 220 -6.66 0.11 -18.48
CA ARG A 220 -5.52 -0.67 -18.01
C ARG A 220 -5.69 -2.17 -18.29
N GLY A 221 -6.90 -2.69 -18.14
CA GLY A 221 -7.22 -4.09 -18.47
C GLY A 221 -7.08 -4.37 -19.97
N GLU A 222 -7.28 -3.35 -20.82
CA GLU A 222 -7.11 -3.42 -22.27
C GLU A 222 -5.63 -3.29 -22.68
N ALA A 223 -4.85 -2.46 -21.98
CA ALA A 223 -3.44 -2.17 -22.28
C ALA A 223 -2.48 -3.09 -21.48
N ARG A 224 -2.68 -4.39 -21.54
CA ARG A 224 -1.94 -5.39 -20.73
C ARG A 224 -0.41 -5.37 -20.93
N ASP A 225 0.05 -4.94 -22.09
CA ASP A 225 1.48 -4.96 -22.45
C ASP A 225 2.29 -3.82 -21.82
N GLU A 226 1.63 -2.77 -21.31
CA GLU A 226 2.31 -1.61 -20.69
C GLU A 226 2.70 -1.84 -19.23
N GLY A 227 2.19 -2.88 -18.59
CA GLY A 227 2.37 -3.15 -17.16
C GLY A 227 1.43 -2.35 -16.25
N LEU A 228 1.16 -2.93 -15.09
CA LEU A 228 0.13 -2.49 -14.14
C LEU A 228 0.29 -1.04 -13.67
N PHE A 229 1.52 -0.55 -13.56
CA PHE A 229 1.85 0.73 -12.94
C PHE A 229 2.51 1.72 -13.94
N ALA A 230 2.46 1.44 -15.24
CA ALA A 230 3.12 2.25 -16.26
C ALA A 230 2.67 3.72 -16.23
N ARG A 231 1.38 3.97 -16.07
CA ARG A 231 0.80 5.31 -16.04
C ARG A 231 1.13 6.13 -14.78
N TRP A 232 1.65 5.51 -13.73
CA TRP A 232 1.99 6.25 -12.50
C TRP A 232 3.09 7.28 -12.71
N THR A 233 3.91 7.15 -13.74
CA THR A 233 4.89 8.17 -14.14
C THR A 233 4.25 9.52 -14.45
N LEU A 234 2.99 9.52 -14.93
CA LEU A 234 2.22 10.74 -15.22
C LEU A 234 1.92 11.58 -13.97
N LEU A 235 2.05 11.02 -12.77
CA LEU A 235 1.86 11.74 -11.50
C LEU A 235 3.01 12.73 -11.21
N ALA A 236 4.19 12.55 -11.80
CA ALA A 236 5.38 13.30 -11.45
C ALA A 236 5.19 14.83 -11.48
N PRO A 237 4.57 15.46 -12.51
CA PRO A 237 4.38 16.90 -12.53
C PRO A 237 3.54 17.40 -11.36
N GLN A 238 2.41 16.76 -11.06
CA GLN A 238 1.51 17.16 -9.98
C GLN A 238 2.17 16.97 -8.59
N LEU A 239 2.95 15.90 -8.42
CA LEU A 239 3.71 15.64 -7.18
C LEU A 239 4.80 16.70 -6.96
N LEU A 240 5.51 17.09 -8.02
CA LEU A 240 6.56 18.11 -7.95
C LEU A 240 5.99 19.50 -7.65
N GLU A 241 4.90 19.87 -8.31
CA GLU A 241 4.19 21.13 -8.06
C GLU A 241 3.70 21.21 -6.60
N TRP A 242 2.98 20.19 -6.14
CA TRP A 242 2.49 20.12 -4.78
C TRP A 242 3.63 20.14 -3.74
N LYS A 243 4.71 19.37 -3.98
CA LYS A 243 5.89 19.40 -3.10
C LYS A 243 6.45 20.82 -2.97
N ALA A 244 6.58 21.55 -4.08
CA ALA A 244 7.12 22.92 -4.06
C ALA A 244 6.25 23.88 -3.25
N GLU A 245 4.93 23.68 -3.23
CA GLU A 245 4.00 24.48 -2.45
C GLU A 245 4.08 24.21 -0.93
N VAL A 246 4.26 22.94 -0.54
CA VAL A 246 4.17 22.52 0.87
C VAL A 246 5.50 22.48 1.61
N LEU A 247 6.62 22.39 0.89
CA LEU A 247 7.99 22.36 1.45
C LEU A 247 8.89 23.50 0.94
N GLY A 248 8.35 24.40 0.12
CA GLY A 248 9.07 25.52 -0.54
C GLY A 248 9.18 26.80 0.30
#